data_0b35d2244d707169140f3d5deb6be491
#
_entry.id   0b35d2244d707169140f3d5deb6be491
#
_cell.length_a   1.000
_cell.length_b   1.000
_cell.length_c   1.000
_cell.angle_alpha   90.00
_cell.angle_beta   90.00
_cell.angle_gamma   90.00
#
_symmetry.space_group_name_H-M   'P 1'
#
loop_
_entity.id
_entity.type
_entity.pdbx_description
1 polymer ?
#
loop_
_entity_poly.entity_id
_entity_poly.type
_entity_poly.pdbx_seq_one_letter_code
_entity_poly.pdbx_strand_id
1 'polypeptide(L)'
;LNHIYEPFERERNSTISRVEGSGIGMGIVKRLVELMDGSVDVQSKIGDGSTFTVTIPCKIASKEESVAKRDKGTHDKANLVGARILVVEDNDINAEIATELLEEEGCIIERACNGVECIDMLEKADNSYYAMILMDIQMPVMNGYDATRKIRRMKNQNKAQIPIIAMTANAFTEDRQMALDVGMNDHVSKPIDMNILVPIMMRYL
;
A
#
# COMPACT_ATOMS: atom_id res chain seq x y z
N LEU A 1 22.33 13.19 21.74
CA LEU A 1 21.36 12.08 21.60
C LEU A 1 20.29 12.08 22.68
N ASN A 2 20.57 12.61 23.91
CA ASN A 2 19.65 12.53 25.06
C ASN A 2 18.29 13.22 24.85
N HIS A 3 18.17 14.15 23.93
CA HIS A 3 16.95 14.95 23.65
C HIS A 3 16.23 14.58 22.35
N ILE A 4 16.64 13.51 21.68
CA ILE A 4 16.07 13.14 20.36
C ILE A 4 14.59 12.74 20.43
N TYR A 5 14.10 12.41 21.62
CA TYR A 5 12.71 12.03 21.86
C TYR A 5 11.85 13.17 22.43
N GLU A 6 12.44 14.34 22.71
CA GLU A 6 11.70 15.50 23.22
C GLU A 6 10.92 16.17 22.07
N PRO A 7 9.64 16.50 22.27
CA PRO A 7 8.84 17.16 21.24
C PRO A 7 9.44 18.51 20.85
N PHE A 8 9.47 18.80 19.54
CA PHE A 8 9.96 20.06 18.96
C PHE A 8 11.48 20.30 19.03
N GLU A 9 12.26 19.36 19.55
CA GLU A 9 13.71 19.44 19.49
C GLU A 9 14.23 19.14 18.06
N ARG A 10 15.06 20.04 17.56
CA ARG A 10 15.70 19.93 16.24
C ARG A 10 17.15 20.43 16.33
N GLU A 11 18.05 19.77 15.63
CA GLU A 11 19.41 20.26 15.51
C GLU A 11 19.42 21.60 14.72
N ARG A 12 19.89 22.66 15.37
CA ARG A 12 20.01 24.01 14.76
C ARG A 12 21.31 24.11 13.98
N ASN A 13 21.46 23.41 12.87
CA ASN A 13 22.55 23.67 11.94
C ASN A 13 22.09 24.60 10.83
N SER A 14 22.63 25.81 10.84
CA SER A 14 22.25 26.96 10.03
C SER A 14 22.57 26.86 8.53
N THR A 15 23.05 25.74 8.03
CA THR A 15 23.54 25.63 6.65
C THR A 15 22.80 24.67 5.73
N ILE A 16 21.88 23.84 6.25
CA ILE A 16 21.07 22.89 5.44
C ILE A 16 19.61 22.97 5.88
N SER A 17 18.99 24.13 5.70
CA SER A 17 17.61 24.39 6.13
C SER A 17 16.59 24.22 5.02
N ARG A 18 16.41 23.00 4.50
CA ARG A 18 15.27 22.66 3.63
C ARG A 18 14.63 21.30 3.94
N VAL A 19 14.90 20.72 5.11
CA VAL A 19 14.17 19.52 5.53
C VAL A 19 13.02 19.97 6.43
N GLU A 20 11.81 19.99 5.90
CA GLU A 20 10.58 20.21 6.67
C GLU A 20 10.33 19.00 7.59
N GLY A 21 10.12 19.26 8.86
CA GLY A 21 9.75 18.25 9.84
C GLY A 21 9.39 18.90 11.17
N SER A 22 8.32 18.46 11.83
CA SER A 22 7.79 19.04 13.07
C SER A 22 8.62 18.74 14.31
N GLY A 23 9.61 17.83 14.26
CA GLY A 23 10.36 17.36 15.43
C GLY A 23 9.54 16.50 16.41
N ILE A 24 8.34 16.05 16.01
CA ILE A 24 7.42 15.28 16.87
C ILE A 24 7.58 13.77 16.67
N GLY A 25 8.07 13.35 15.49
CA GLY A 25 8.04 11.94 15.07
C GLY A 25 8.73 10.98 16.02
N MET A 26 9.91 11.29 16.51
CA MET A 26 10.65 10.39 17.42
C MET A 26 10.02 10.30 18.81
N GLY A 27 9.37 11.35 19.29
CA GLY A 27 8.59 11.31 20.53
C GLY A 27 7.38 10.40 20.40
N ILE A 28 6.68 10.40 19.24
CA ILE A 28 5.57 9.50 18.95
C ILE A 28 6.05 8.05 18.90
N VAL A 29 7.16 7.77 18.19
CA VAL A 29 7.74 6.42 18.10
C VAL A 29 8.05 5.89 19.48
N LYS A 30 8.75 6.66 20.33
CA LYS A 30 9.05 6.26 21.70
C LYS A 30 7.79 5.93 22.49
N ARG A 31 6.78 6.78 22.41
CA ARG A 31 5.52 6.58 23.13
C ARG A 31 4.76 5.34 22.68
N LEU A 32 4.72 5.08 21.38
CA LEU A 32 4.10 3.87 20.83
C LEU A 32 4.83 2.60 21.28
N VAL A 33 6.16 2.60 21.24
CA VAL A 33 6.98 1.46 21.68
C VAL A 33 6.80 1.20 23.17
N GLU A 34 6.76 2.23 24.01
CA GLU A 34 6.46 2.11 25.44
C GLU A 34 5.05 1.55 25.71
N LEU A 35 4.04 1.94 24.92
CA LEU A 35 2.68 1.39 25.03
C LEU A 35 2.60 -0.09 24.64
N MET A 36 3.59 -0.58 23.89
CA MET A 36 3.75 -1.99 23.52
C MET A 36 4.71 -2.75 24.48
N ASP A 37 5.01 -2.19 25.65
CA ASP A 37 5.96 -2.72 26.62
C ASP A 37 7.38 -2.95 26.04
N GLY A 38 7.73 -2.20 25.01
CA GLY A 38 8.99 -2.28 24.29
C GLY A 38 10.00 -1.21 24.70
N SER A 39 11.15 -1.21 24.01
CA SER A 39 12.21 -0.20 24.16
C SER A 39 12.74 0.26 22.81
N VAL A 40 13.23 1.50 22.74
CA VAL A 40 13.92 2.04 21.58
C VAL A 40 15.28 2.60 21.99
N ASP A 41 16.32 2.15 21.32
CA ASP A 41 17.69 2.60 21.49
C ASP A 41 18.20 3.28 20.23
N VAL A 42 19.12 4.25 20.37
CA VAL A 42 19.76 4.94 19.25
C VAL A 42 21.26 5.02 19.43
N GLN A 43 21.97 4.64 18.40
CA GLN A 43 23.41 4.81 18.27
C GLN A 43 23.69 5.69 17.05
N SER A 44 24.48 6.75 17.23
CA SER A 44 24.80 7.66 16.12
C SER A 44 26.20 8.21 16.29
N LYS A 45 26.92 8.30 15.17
CA LYS A 45 28.25 8.90 15.10
C LYS A 45 28.32 9.79 13.86
N ILE A 46 28.86 11.00 14.04
CA ILE A 46 29.01 11.97 12.96
C ILE A 46 29.90 11.38 11.86
N GLY A 47 29.37 11.37 10.63
CA GLY A 47 30.02 10.79 9.46
C GLY A 47 29.78 9.30 9.22
N ASP A 48 29.34 8.55 10.23
CA ASP A 48 29.07 7.11 10.14
C ASP A 48 27.56 6.80 10.06
N GLY A 49 26.69 7.78 10.36
CA GLY A 49 25.22 7.60 10.34
C GLY A 49 24.61 7.27 11.70
N SER A 50 23.34 6.82 11.69
CA SER A 50 22.56 6.50 12.89
C SER A 50 21.89 5.15 12.75
N THR A 51 21.87 4.38 13.85
CA THR A 51 21.17 3.11 13.97
C THR A 51 20.12 3.24 15.07
N PHE A 52 18.86 2.96 14.73
CA PHE A 52 17.74 2.89 15.66
C PHE A 52 17.36 1.43 15.85
N THR A 53 17.30 0.99 17.12
CA THR A 53 16.91 -0.38 17.48
C THR A 53 15.61 -0.33 18.27
N VAL A 54 14.57 -0.97 17.75
CA VAL A 54 13.28 -1.10 18.43
C VAL A 54 13.12 -2.56 18.88
N THR A 55 12.82 -2.76 20.16
CA THR A 55 12.56 -4.07 20.73
C THR A 55 11.15 -4.11 21.29
N ILE A 56 10.31 -5.03 20.80
CA ILE A 56 8.92 -5.19 21.23
C ILE A 56 8.69 -6.63 21.64
N PRO A 57 8.15 -6.90 22.86
CA PRO A 57 7.78 -8.25 23.26
C PRO A 57 6.56 -8.72 22.48
N CYS A 58 6.67 -9.86 21.81
CA CYS A 58 5.57 -10.44 21.05
C CYS A 58 5.26 -11.84 21.58
N LYS A 59 3.95 -12.19 21.66
CA LYS A 59 3.53 -13.56 21.88
C LYS A 59 3.74 -14.37 20.61
N ILE A 60 4.42 -15.51 20.74
CA ILE A 60 4.53 -16.47 19.66
C ILE A 60 3.16 -17.15 19.52
N ALA A 61 2.50 -16.98 18.37
CA ALA A 61 1.26 -17.67 18.08
C ALA A 61 1.49 -19.18 17.99
N SER A 62 0.58 -19.99 18.56
CA SER A 62 0.64 -21.43 18.37
C SER A 62 0.36 -21.76 16.89
N LYS A 63 0.87 -22.94 16.45
CA LYS A 63 0.66 -23.40 15.07
C LYS A 63 -0.82 -23.53 14.73
N GLU A 64 -1.65 -23.83 15.74
CA GLU A 64 -3.11 -23.96 15.66
C GLU A 64 -3.81 -22.60 15.52
N GLU A 65 -3.34 -21.55 16.21
CA GLU A 65 -3.86 -20.17 16.08
C GLU A 65 -3.52 -19.53 14.74
N SER A 66 -2.36 -19.86 14.14
CA SER A 66 -1.96 -19.39 12.82
C SER A 66 -2.76 -20.09 11.70
N VAL A 67 -3.12 -21.36 11.86
CA VAL A 67 -3.96 -22.11 10.92
C VAL A 67 -5.42 -21.66 11.02
N ALA A 68 -5.96 -21.45 12.23
CA ALA A 68 -7.35 -21.02 12.43
C ALA A 68 -7.66 -19.61 11.87
N LYS A 69 -6.65 -18.74 11.70
CA LYS A 69 -6.81 -17.45 11.01
C LYS A 69 -6.77 -17.57 9.48
N ARG A 70 -6.10 -18.60 8.95
CA ARG A 70 -6.05 -18.88 7.51
C ARG A 70 -7.33 -19.56 6.99
N ASP A 71 -8.06 -20.32 7.82
CA ASP A 71 -9.21 -21.13 7.40
C ASP A 71 -10.58 -20.41 7.39
N LYS A 72 -10.65 -19.08 7.64
CA LYS A 72 -11.93 -18.36 7.63
C LYS A 72 -12.39 -17.87 6.26
N GLY A 73 -11.75 -18.27 5.18
CA GLY A 73 -12.13 -17.91 3.83
C GLY A 73 -11.95 -19.06 2.85
N THR A 74 -12.76 -20.12 2.95
CA THR A 74 -12.98 -21.05 1.82
C THR A 74 -13.86 -20.36 0.77
N HIS A 75 -13.35 -19.24 0.21
CA HIS A 75 -13.81 -18.78 -1.08
C HIS A 75 -13.18 -19.71 -2.13
N ASP A 76 -13.96 -20.02 -3.14
CA ASP A 76 -13.52 -20.85 -4.25
C ASP A 76 -12.42 -20.07 -5.01
N LYS A 77 -11.16 -20.18 -4.54
CA LYS A 77 -10.00 -19.42 -5.01
C LYS A 77 -9.59 -19.73 -6.47
N ALA A 78 -10.34 -20.62 -7.12
CA ALA A 78 -10.05 -21.08 -8.48
C ALA A 78 -9.95 -19.93 -9.49
N ASN A 79 -10.67 -18.81 -9.28
CA ASN A 79 -10.68 -17.69 -10.20
C ASN A 79 -9.47 -16.74 -10.05
N LEU A 80 -8.74 -16.78 -8.92
CA LEU A 80 -7.57 -15.94 -8.69
C LEU A 80 -6.31 -16.54 -9.31
N VAL A 81 -6.25 -17.87 -9.40
CA VAL A 81 -5.07 -18.57 -9.91
C VAL A 81 -4.85 -18.23 -11.39
N GLY A 82 -3.70 -17.62 -11.67
CA GLY A 82 -3.33 -17.16 -13.00
C GLY A 82 -3.93 -15.83 -13.45
N ALA A 83 -4.78 -15.20 -12.62
CA ALA A 83 -5.28 -13.85 -12.91
C ALA A 83 -4.14 -12.84 -12.93
N ARG A 84 -4.03 -12.06 -14.01
CA ARG A 84 -3.00 -11.01 -14.14
C ARG A 84 -3.51 -9.71 -13.54
N ILE A 85 -2.87 -9.25 -12.49
CA ILE A 85 -3.24 -8.03 -11.77
C ILE A 85 -2.15 -6.97 -11.99
N LEU A 86 -2.56 -5.78 -12.41
CA LEU A 86 -1.67 -4.62 -12.48
C LEU A 86 -1.76 -3.85 -11.17
N VAL A 87 -0.70 -3.90 -10.38
CA VAL A 87 -0.57 -3.14 -9.12
C VAL A 87 0.08 -1.80 -9.45
N VAL A 88 -0.61 -0.70 -9.11
CA VAL A 88 -0.14 0.67 -9.34
C VAL A 88 0.15 1.32 -8.00
N GLU A 89 1.42 1.45 -7.67
CA GLU A 89 1.91 1.87 -6.35
C GLU A 89 3.29 2.48 -6.51
N ASP A 90 3.50 3.71 -6.03
CA ASP A 90 4.77 4.43 -6.13
C ASP A 90 5.80 4.03 -5.06
N ASN A 91 5.33 3.56 -3.91
CA ASN A 91 6.19 3.11 -2.83
C ASN A 91 6.63 1.65 -3.04
N ASP A 92 7.96 1.41 -3.12
CA ASP A 92 8.51 0.10 -3.39
C ASP A 92 8.13 -0.95 -2.34
N ILE A 93 8.13 -0.58 -1.07
CA ILE A 93 7.80 -1.50 0.03
C ILE A 93 6.32 -1.90 -0.02
N ASN A 94 5.42 -0.94 -0.25
CA ASN A 94 3.99 -1.23 -0.37
C ASN A 94 3.70 -2.12 -1.58
N ALA A 95 4.37 -1.86 -2.71
CA ALA A 95 4.24 -2.66 -3.92
C ALA A 95 4.74 -4.09 -3.71
N GLU A 96 5.88 -4.27 -3.04
CA GLU A 96 6.45 -5.59 -2.71
C GLU A 96 5.48 -6.38 -1.82
N ILE A 97 4.98 -5.77 -0.74
CA ILE A 97 4.00 -6.41 0.15
C ILE A 97 2.74 -6.82 -0.61
N ALA A 98 2.18 -5.92 -1.44
CA ALA A 98 0.99 -6.22 -2.22
C ALA A 98 1.24 -7.38 -3.21
N THR A 99 2.42 -7.39 -3.85
CA THR A 99 2.83 -8.43 -4.80
C THR A 99 2.92 -9.78 -4.11
N GLU A 100 3.67 -9.89 -3.01
CA GLU A 100 3.82 -11.15 -2.27
C GLU A 100 2.47 -11.71 -1.82
N LEU A 101 1.61 -10.88 -1.23
CA LEU A 101 0.30 -11.30 -0.76
C LEU A 101 -0.61 -11.83 -1.89
N LEU A 102 -0.55 -11.20 -3.07
CA LEU A 102 -1.36 -11.61 -4.22
C LEU A 102 -0.78 -12.84 -4.93
N GLU A 103 0.54 -12.97 -4.99
CA GLU A 103 1.21 -14.15 -5.53
C GLU A 103 0.95 -15.40 -4.66
N GLU A 104 0.85 -15.25 -3.33
CA GLU A 104 0.42 -16.33 -2.42
C GLU A 104 -0.99 -16.83 -2.74
N GLU A 105 -1.85 -15.98 -3.30
CA GLU A 105 -3.20 -16.36 -3.78
C GLU A 105 -3.19 -16.91 -5.21
N GLY A 106 -2.03 -16.98 -5.86
CA GLY A 106 -1.84 -17.54 -7.21
C GLY A 106 -2.01 -16.54 -8.36
N CYS A 107 -2.10 -15.24 -8.06
CA CYS A 107 -2.12 -14.19 -9.08
C CYS A 107 -0.76 -14.02 -9.77
N ILE A 108 -0.78 -13.45 -10.97
CA ILE A 108 0.41 -13.00 -11.69
C ILE A 108 0.43 -11.47 -11.61
N ILE A 109 1.49 -10.91 -11.04
CA ILE A 109 1.54 -9.47 -10.75
C ILE A 109 2.50 -8.76 -11.69
N GLU A 110 2.05 -7.63 -12.21
CA GLU A 110 2.90 -6.62 -12.82
C GLU A 110 2.70 -5.29 -12.10
N ARG A 111 3.74 -4.47 -12.04
CA ARG A 111 3.74 -3.19 -11.31
C ARG A 111 3.90 -2.02 -12.25
N ALA A 112 3.16 -0.93 -11.95
CA ALA A 112 3.40 0.42 -12.44
C ALA A 112 3.66 1.36 -11.26
N CYS A 113 4.59 2.31 -11.40
CA CYS A 113 4.97 3.23 -10.32
C CYS A 113 4.13 4.51 -10.26
N ASN A 114 3.22 4.73 -11.20
CA ASN A 114 2.32 5.88 -11.27
C ASN A 114 1.25 5.68 -12.34
N GLY A 115 0.27 6.61 -12.37
CA GLY A 115 -0.84 6.53 -13.31
C GLY A 115 -0.46 6.64 -14.79
N VAL A 116 0.65 7.30 -15.15
CA VAL A 116 1.11 7.38 -16.54
C VAL A 116 1.62 6.02 -17.01
N GLU A 117 2.48 5.40 -16.21
CA GLU A 117 3.02 4.08 -16.51
C GLU A 117 1.92 3.01 -16.59
N CYS A 118 0.94 3.07 -15.68
CA CYS A 118 -0.24 2.21 -15.72
C CYS A 118 -0.98 2.32 -17.07
N ILE A 119 -1.21 3.53 -17.56
CA ILE A 119 -1.89 3.77 -18.83
C ILE A 119 -1.06 3.21 -19.99
N ASP A 120 0.25 3.48 -20.00
CA ASP A 120 1.18 3.01 -21.05
C ASP A 120 1.22 1.48 -21.09
N MET A 121 1.30 0.81 -19.95
CA MET A 121 1.26 -0.65 -19.85
C MET A 121 -0.07 -1.20 -20.35
N LEU A 122 -1.19 -0.59 -19.93
CA LEU A 122 -2.51 -0.99 -20.37
C LEU A 122 -2.72 -0.77 -21.88
N GLU A 123 -2.19 0.30 -22.45
CA GLU A 123 -2.28 0.57 -23.90
C GLU A 123 -1.50 -0.45 -24.74
N LYS A 124 -0.34 -0.87 -24.27
CA LYS A 124 0.53 -1.84 -24.96
C LYS A 124 0.06 -3.29 -24.83
N ALA A 125 -0.65 -3.61 -23.75
CA ALA A 125 -1.14 -4.95 -23.50
C ALA A 125 -2.23 -5.36 -24.49
N ASP A 126 -2.37 -6.66 -24.72
CA ASP A 126 -3.50 -7.22 -25.47
C ASP A 126 -4.83 -7.02 -24.71
N ASN A 127 -5.95 -7.19 -25.41
CA ASN A 127 -7.27 -7.15 -24.77
C ASN A 127 -7.36 -8.27 -23.74
N SER A 128 -7.85 -7.92 -22.54
CA SER A 128 -8.01 -8.86 -21.43
C SER A 128 -6.70 -9.47 -20.91
N TYR A 129 -5.55 -8.86 -21.22
CA TYR A 129 -4.26 -9.29 -20.66
C TYR A 129 -4.22 -9.10 -19.14
N TYR A 130 -4.66 -7.93 -18.65
CA TYR A 130 -4.91 -7.71 -17.23
C TYR A 130 -6.38 -7.99 -16.92
N ALA A 131 -6.61 -8.71 -15.85
CA ALA A 131 -7.95 -9.01 -15.34
C ALA A 131 -8.48 -7.88 -14.44
N MET A 132 -7.57 -7.17 -13.77
CA MET A 132 -7.89 -6.11 -12.79
C MET A 132 -6.72 -5.18 -12.58
N ILE A 133 -7.01 -3.95 -12.10
CA ILE A 133 -6.01 -2.98 -11.63
C ILE A 133 -6.27 -2.73 -10.14
N LEU A 134 -5.22 -2.84 -9.32
CA LEU A 134 -5.19 -2.31 -7.96
C LEU A 134 -4.47 -0.96 -8.01
N MET A 135 -5.17 0.11 -7.71
CA MET A 135 -4.74 1.49 -7.98
C MET A 135 -4.57 2.28 -6.69
N ASP A 136 -3.33 2.65 -6.35
CA ASP A 136 -3.14 3.68 -5.33
C ASP A 136 -3.73 5.02 -5.80
N ILE A 137 -4.35 5.73 -4.87
CA ILE A 137 -4.92 7.05 -5.13
C ILE A 137 -3.82 8.11 -5.13
N GLN A 138 -2.91 8.07 -4.16
CA GLN A 138 -1.94 9.14 -3.93
C GLN A 138 -0.57 8.77 -4.50
N MET A 139 -0.33 9.14 -5.74
CA MET A 139 0.93 8.92 -6.44
C MET A 139 1.44 10.20 -7.10
N PRO A 140 2.77 10.35 -7.26
CA PRO A 140 3.37 11.44 -8.02
C PRO A 140 3.07 11.32 -9.51
N VAL A 141 3.32 12.38 -10.27
CA VAL A 141 3.17 12.50 -11.73
C VAL A 141 1.71 12.42 -12.17
N MET A 142 1.00 11.33 -11.86
CA MET A 142 -0.43 11.16 -12.10
C MET A 142 -1.03 10.29 -11.00
N ASN A 143 -1.99 10.87 -10.28
CA ASN A 143 -2.73 10.18 -9.22
C ASN A 143 -3.71 9.15 -9.77
N GLY A 144 -4.22 8.27 -8.90
CA GLY A 144 -5.12 7.18 -9.29
C GLY A 144 -6.46 7.66 -9.85
N TYR A 145 -6.99 8.78 -9.37
CA TYR A 145 -8.25 9.34 -9.89
C TYR A 145 -8.11 9.81 -11.34
N ASP A 146 -7.03 10.52 -11.65
CA ASP A 146 -6.79 11.02 -13.00
C ASP A 146 -6.45 9.88 -13.97
N ALA A 147 -5.69 8.88 -13.51
CA ALA A 147 -5.44 7.66 -14.27
C ALA A 147 -6.76 6.94 -14.61
N THR A 148 -7.63 6.75 -13.61
CA THR A 148 -8.94 6.11 -13.81
C THR A 148 -9.80 6.86 -14.81
N ARG A 149 -9.92 8.20 -14.70
CA ARG A 149 -10.67 9.01 -15.67
C ARG A 149 -10.17 8.83 -17.10
N LYS A 150 -8.83 8.73 -17.29
CA LYS A 150 -8.23 8.50 -18.60
C LYS A 150 -8.51 7.08 -19.10
N ILE A 151 -8.37 6.08 -18.26
CA ILE A 151 -8.67 4.69 -18.61
C ILE A 151 -10.13 4.55 -19.04
N ARG A 152 -11.08 5.14 -18.30
CA ARG A 152 -12.52 5.09 -18.62
C ARG A 152 -12.89 5.79 -19.94
N ARG A 153 -12.00 6.69 -20.44
CA ARG A 153 -12.17 7.38 -21.73
C ARG A 153 -11.43 6.72 -22.90
N MET A 154 -10.78 5.58 -22.69
CA MET A 154 -10.12 4.86 -23.77
C MET A 154 -11.11 4.41 -24.84
N LYS A 155 -10.70 4.46 -26.11
CA LYS A 155 -11.53 4.00 -27.22
C LYS A 155 -11.77 2.49 -27.19
N ASN A 156 -10.80 1.75 -26.67
CA ASN A 156 -10.91 0.31 -26.48
C ASN A 156 -11.78 0.01 -25.25
N GLN A 157 -12.99 -0.48 -25.50
CA GLN A 157 -13.98 -0.72 -24.44
C GLN A 157 -13.54 -1.79 -23.44
N ASN A 158 -12.81 -2.82 -23.87
CA ASN A 158 -12.31 -3.85 -22.96
C ASN A 158 -11.34 -3.25 -21.92
N LYS A 159 -10.45 -2.35 -22.36
CA LYS A 159 -9.53 -1.63 -21.47
C LYS A 159 -10.27 -0.57 -20.64
N ALA A 160 -11.21 0.14 -21.23
CA ALA A 160 -11.99 1.16 -20.53
C ALA A 160 -12.87 0.59 -19.40
N GLN A 161 -13.29 -0.65 -19.51
CA GLN A 161 -14.15 -1.33 -18.53
C GLN A 161 -13.41 -2.23 -17.56
N ILE A 162 -12.08 -2.30 -17.65
CA ILE A 162 -11.27 -3.13 -16.72
C ILE A 162 -11.64 -2.80 -15.27
N PRO A 163 -11.83 -3.80 -14.40
CA PRO A 163 -12.04 -3.57 -12.98
C PRO A 163 -10.87 -2.80 -12.35
N ILE A 164 -11.18 -1.72 -11.63
CA ILE A 164 -10.20 -0.91 -10.91
C ILE A 164 -10.62 -0.84 -9.45
N ILE A 165 -9.79 -1.35 -8.55
CA ILE A 165 -10.00 -1.29 -7.11
C ILE A 165 -9.04 -0.26 -6.53
N ALA A 166 -9.57 0.74 -5.84
CA ALA A 166 -8.77 1.76 -5.18
C ALA A 166 -8.03 1.20 -3.96
N MET A 167 -6.77 1.53 -3.80
CA MET A 167 -6.02 1.36 -2.55
C MET A 167 -5.93 2.72 -1.85
N THR A 168 -6.55 2.87 -0.67
CA THR A 168 -6.68 4.17 0.01
C THR A 168 -5.96 4.17 1.35
N ALA A 169 -5.34 5.29 1.72
CA ALA A 169 -4.79 5.48 3.07
C ALA A 169 -5.89 5.64 4.14
N ASN A 170 -7.07 6.08 3.74
CA ASN A 170 -8.21 6.32 4.63
C ASN A 170 -9.44 5.54 4.16
N ALA A 171 -10.08 4.83 5.11
CA ALA A 171 -11.35 4.14 4.88
C ALA A 171 -12.57 5.07 5.01
N PHE A 172 -12.38 6.41 5.02
CA PHE A 172 -13.47 7.36 5.19
C PHE A 172 -14.40 7.39 3.97
N THR A 173 -15.67 7.65 4.23
CA THR A 173 -16.76 7.66 3.23
C THR A 173 -16.51 8.59 2.06
N GLU A 174 -15.76 9.68 2.23
CA GLU A 174 -15.46 10.67 1.19
C GLU A 174 -14.53 10.11 0.10
N ASP A 175 -13.42 9.46 0.49
CA ASP A 175 -12.49 8.85 -0.47
C ASP A 175 -13.13 7.71 -1.26
N ARG A 176 -13.98 6.93 -0.58
CA ARG A 176 -14.77 5.88 -1.23
C ARG A 176 -15.70 6.44 -2.28
N GLN A 177 -16.48 7.48 -1.94
CA GLN A 177 -17.42 8.07 -2.87
C GLN A 177 -16.70 8.66 -4.07
N MET A 178 -15.59 9.38 -3.85
CA MET A 178 -14.79 9.94 -4.92
C MET A 178 -14.21 8.86 -5.85
N ALA A 179 -13.75 7.73 -5.32
CA ALA A 179 -13.27 6.61 -6.12
C ALA A 179 -14.38 6.07 -7.05
N LEU A 180 -15.58 5.88 -6.53
CA LEU A 180 -16.72 5.44 -7.32
C LEU A 180 -17.14 6.48 -8.37
N ASP A 181 -17.17 7.76 -8.01
CA ASP A 181 -17.57 8.87 -8.90
C ASP A 181 -16.62 9.02 -10.11
N VAL A 182 -15.33 8.71 -9.96
CA VAL A 182 -14.39 8.71 -11.09
C VAL A 182 -14.44 7.44 -11.92
N GLY A 183 -15.20 6.44 -11.49
CA GLY A 183 -15.42 5.19 -12.21
C GLY A 183 -14.59 4.01 -11.75
N MET A 184 -14.02 4.04 -10.54
CA MET A 184 -13.45 2.83 -9.90
C MET A 184 -14.59 1.90 -9.47
N ASN A 185 -14.31 0.61 -9.38
CA ASN A 185 -15.32 -0.41 -9.10
C ASN A 185 -15.53 -0.64 -7.60
N ASP A 186 -14.44 -0.55 -6.82
CA ASP A 186 -14.47 -0.73 -5.37
C ASP A 186 -13.21 -0.10 -4.74
N HIS A 187 -13.02 -0.30 -3.43
CA HIS A 187 -11.87 0.19 -2.69
C HIS A 187 -11.45 -0.77 -1.59
N VAL A 188 -10.19 -0.68 -1.18
CA VAL A 188 -9.60 -1.33 -0.01
C VAL A 188 -8.70 -0.33 0.72
N SER A 189 -8.70 -0.37 2.05
CA SER A 189 -7.80 0.46 2.85
C SER A 189 -6.39 -0.13 2.91
N LYS A 190 -5.38 0.71 2.97
CA LYS A 190 -4.02 0.35 3.34
C LYS A 190 -3.88 0.33 4.88
N PRO A 191 -3.15 -0.63 5.49
CA PRO A 191 -2.49 -1.75 4.83
C PRO A 191 -3.49 -2.77 4.28
N ILE A 192 -3.12 -3.45 3.18
CA ILE A 192 -4.00 -4.40 2.50
C ILE A 192 -4.29 -5.59 3.43
N ASP A 193 -5.59 -5.86 3.66
CA ASP A 193 -6.08 -7.07 4.32
C ASP A 193 -6.67 -8.02 3.26
N MET A 194 -6.03 -9.16 3.06
CA MET A 194 -6.47 -10.16 2.07
C MET A 194 -7.85 -10.74 2.38
N ASN A 195 -8.27 -10.74 3.65
CA ASN A 195 -9.64 -11.15 4.01
C ASN A 195 -10.71 -10.17 3.48
N ILE A 196 -10.32 -8.93 3.17
CA ILE A 196 -11.18 -7.91 2.56
C ILE A 196 -10.97 -7.88 1.05
N LEU A 197 -9.71 -7.89 0.59
CA LEU A 197 -9.39 -7.74 -0.83
C LEU A 197 -9.84 -8.93 -1.67
N VAL A 198 -9.58 -10.17 -1.23
CA VAL A 198 -9.95 -11.39 -1.98
C VAL A 198 -11.46 -11.44 -2.29
N PRO A 199 -12.38 -11.25 -1.33
CA PRO A 199 -13.81 -11.18 -1.62
C PRO A 199 -14.21 -10.05 -2.60
N ILE A 200 -13.50 -8.93 -2.58
CA ILE A 200 -13.72 -7.84 -3.53
C ILE A 200 -13.28 -8.28 -4.93
N MET A 201 -12.06 -8.80 -5.07
CA MET A 201 -11.53 -9.27 -6.37
C MET A 201 -12.45 -10.33 -7.00
N MET A 202 -12.90 -11.30 -6.21
CA MET A 202 -13.80 -12.37 -6.65
C MET A 202 -15.15 -11.90 -7.21
N ARG A 203 -15.58 -10.68 -6.90
CA ARG A 203 -16.82 -10.10 -7.47
C ARG A 203 -16.63 -9.58 -8.90
N TYR A 204 -15.40 -9.36 -9.31
CA TYR A 204 -15.07 -8.70 -10.58
C TYR A 204 -14.25 -9.59 -11.53
N LEU A 205 -13.77 -10.75 -11.07
CA LEU A 205 -13.09 -11.78 -11.85
C LEU A 205 -14.05 -12.92 -12.19
#